data_49729ae707df33eb46fb7b4ab0278f1f
#
_entry.id   49729ae707df33eb46fb7b4ab0278f1f
#
_cell.length_a   1.000
_cell.length_b   1.000
_cell.length_c   1.000
_cell.angle_alpha   90.00
_cell.angle_beta   90.00
_cell.angle_gamma   90.00
#
_symmetry.space_group_name_H-M   'P 1'
#
loop_
_entity.id
_entity.type
_entity.pdbx_description
1 polymer ?
#
loop_
_entity_poly.entity_id
_entity_poly.type
_entity_poly.pdbx_seq_one_letter_code
_entity_poly.pdbx_strand_id
1 'polypeptide(L)'
;MAVIKSILNSFLFWGGWIIIPFIMEIVPALGSVFLLIRRGARYKKRKKELTVYPDISLIIPVYNSQDTLYQCIESIHKSSYPNDRIRVFLVNNKGQDNSFDVYAECQRKFPELHMQWMNAEQGKSRALNLALYNSEGKYIINLDSDGLLEKNALINMITRFETDTDLNCMTGAILTVTEQIKKYKGFFPRLLRNLEFMEYAQAFLAGRSYASELNSVYTLSGAFSAFRKSAVLKSWMYNTDTICEDTHITFQMRYRQDERVEVCEDALFFVDPIEDVNKLYTQRQRWQRGSLEVAKMFMDKDFKLKNFISDVSVKTLLYDHTFAFPRMIWYLALICLMVVGYSGKVIILSTGIIFALYILVGYMYFITASHYLKINKEVRSYYISHWWCVLLLPFFNLAVFFIRMAGIINSIQTDSSWKTKTLTQECAEFAGVVKSDLKKVTGIIEKIRHKVNISADVNDRK
;
A
#
# COMPACT_ATOMS: atom_id res chain seq x y z
N MET A 1 -6.89 45.12 -26.13
CA MET A 1 -5.72 44.68 -25.37
C MET A 1 -6.09 44.10 -24.00
N ALA A 2 -6.93 44.74 -23.16
CA ALA A 2 -7.34 44.21 -21.84
C ALA A 2 -8.07 42.84 -21.91
N VAL A 3 -8.97 42.65 -22.86
CA VAL A 3 -9.74 41.41 -23.04
C VAL A 3 -8.80 40.23 -23.41
N ILE A 4 -7.86 40.47 -24.31
CA ILE A 4 -6.88 39.44 -24.73
C ILE A 4 -5.97 39.07 -23.54
N LYS A 5 -5.54 40.05 -22.75
CA LYS A 5 -4.72 39.80 -21.56
C LYS A 5 -5.50 39.05 -20.49
N SER A 6 -6.78 39.32 -20.31
CA SER A 6 -7.68 38.59 -19.38
C SER A 6 -7.89 37.16 -19.83
N ILE A 7 -8.14 36.90 -21.12
CA ILE A 7 -8.29 35.56 -21.69
C ILE A 7 -6.98 34.80 -21.54
N LEU A 8 -5.84 35.39 -21.85
CA LEU A 8 -4.53 34.76 -21.72
C LEU A 8 -4.21 34.42 -20.26
N ASN A 9 -4.47 35.32 -19.31
CA ASN A 9 -4.27 35.03 -17.90
C ASN A 9 -5.18 33.93 -17.38
N SER A 10 -6.46 33.90 -17.82
CA SER A 10 -7.38 32.79 -17.49
C SER A 10 -6.90 31.47 -18.05
N PHE A 11 -6.43 31.48 -19.32
CA PHE A 11 -5.89 30.27 -19.96
C PHE A 11 -4.62 29.77 -19.28
N LEU A 12 -3.70 30.64 -18.91
CA LEU A 12 -2.47 30.31 -18.18
C LEU A 12 -2.78 29.80 -16.78
N PHE A 13 -3.73 30.43 -16.08
CA PHE A 13 -4.16 30.00 -14.75
C PHE A 13 -4.74 28.58 -14.78
N TRP A 14 -5.73 28.33 -15.63
CA TRP A 14 -6.38 27.03 -15.73
C TRP A 14 -5.46 25.97 -16.36
N GLY A 15 -4.57 26.37 -17.27
CA GLY A 15 -3.51 25.50 -17.78
C GLY A 15 -2.61 24.99 -16.66
N GLY A 16 -2.23 25.84 -15.70
CA GLY A 16 -1.46 25.46 -14.52
C GLY A 16 -2.12 24.36 -13.69
N TRP A 17 -3.44 24.42 -13.53
CA TRP A 17 -4.21 23.41 -12.81
C TRP A 17 -4.20 22.02 -13.47
N ILE A 18 -4.07 21.96 -14.79
CA ILE A 18 -3.99 20.73 -15.56
C ILE A 18 -2.54 20.24 -15.63
N ILE A 19 -1.57 21.16 -15.76
CA ILE A 19 -0.15 20.83 -15.90
C ILE A 19 0.38 20.09 -14.65
N ILE A 20 -0.03 20.49 -13.44
CA ILE A 20 0.45 19.87 -12.20
C ILE A 20 0.08 18.37 -12.15
N PRO A 21 -1.22 17.98 -12.27
CA PRO A 21 -1.58 16.56 -12.33
C PRO A 21 -0.97 15.84 -13.53
N PHE A 22 -0.83 16.52 -14.67
CA PHE A 22 -0.17 15.95 -15.86
C PHE A 22 1.27 15.54 -15.54
N ILE A 23 2.07 16.43 -14.96
CA ILE A 23 3.46 16.14 -14.62
C ILE A 23 3.53 15.03 -13.55
N MET A 24 2.67 15.10 -12.54
CA MET A 24 2.70 14.15 -11.41
C MET A 24 2.23 12.74 -11.79
N GLU A 25 1.32 12.61 -12.74
CA GLU A 25 0.68 11.33 -13.06
C GLU A 25 1.14 10.77 -14.41
N ILE A 26 1.16 11.58 -15.46
CA ILE A 26 1.46 11.11 -16.83
C ILE A 26 2.95 10.87 -17.02
N VAL A 27 3.81 11.73 -16.47
CA VAL A 27 5.26 11.56 -16.62
C VAL A 27 5.74 10.25 -15.97
N PRO A 28 5.35 9.89 -14.72
CA PRO A 28 5.66 8.59 -14.15
C PRO A 28 5.06 7.42 -14.95
N ALA A 29 3.85 7.56 -15.47
CA ALA A 29 3.20 6.51 -16.27
C ALA A 29 3.93 6.26 -17.59
N LEU A 30 4.31 7.32 -18.33
CA LEU A 30 5.16 7.22 -19.53
C LEU A 30 6.53 6.63 -19.20
N GLY A 31 7.12 7.10 -18.09
CA GLY A 31 8.38 6.56 -17.58
C GLY A 31 8.29 5.08 -17.27
N SER A 32 7.20 4.61 -16.67
CA SER A 32 6.99 3.20 -16.37
C SER A 32 6.93 2.33 -17.63
N VAL A 33 6.26 2.78 -18.68
CA VAL A 33 6.19 2.09 -19.98
C VAL A 33 7.58 2.03 -20.62
N PHE A 34 8.30 3.16 -20.65
CA PHE A 34 9.67 3.21 -21.20
C PHE A 34 10.63 2.29 -20.44
N LEU A 35 10.59 2.35 -19.11
CA LEU A 35 11.45 1.52 -18.26
C LEU A 35 11.10 0.04 -18.33
N LEU A 36 9.82 -0.31 -18.52
CA LEU A 36 9.40 -1.68 -18.80
C LEU A 36 10.15 -2.27 -20.01
N ILE A 37 10.17 -1.52 -21.11
CA ILE A 37 10.85 -1.93 -22.34
C ILE A 37 12.36 -2.11 -22.08
N ARG A 38 12.98 -1.12 -21.44
CA ARG A 38 14.41 -1.14 -21.13
C ARG A 38 14.78 -2.26 -20.14
N ARG A 39 13.96 -2.45 -19.08
CA ARG A 39 14.18 -3.48 -18.06
C ARG A 39 14.00 -4.87 -18.62
N GLY A 40 12.96 -5.10 -19.42
CA GLY A 40 12.75 -6.38 -20.10
C GLY A 40 13.93 -6.78 -21.00
N ALA A 41 14.49 -5.82 -21.73
CA ALA A 41 15.68 -6.06 -22.56
C ALA A 41 16.94 -6.38 -21.72
N ARG A 42 17.17 -5.63 -20.63
CA ARG A 42 18.32 -5.86 -19.70
C ARG A 42 18.21 -7.20 -18.97
N TYR A 43 17.03 -7.50 -18.42
CA TYR A 43 16.82 -8.72 -17.63
C TYR A 43 16.98 -9.98 -18.48
N LYS A 44 16.38 -10.00 -19.69
CA LYS A 44 16.53 -11.10 -20.63
C LYS A 44 18.00 -11.39 -20.99
N LYS A 45 18.84 -10.36 -21.05
CA LYS A 45 20.27 -10.46 -21.36
C LYS A 45 21.13 -10.92 -20.16
N ARG A 46 20.66 -10.72 -18.91
CA ARG A 46 21.41 -10.99 -17.67
C ARG A 46 20.92 -12.22 -16.89
N LYS A 47 19.74 -12.77 -17.21
CA LYS A 47 19.17 -13.90 -16.49
C LYS A 47 20.13 -15.08 -16.57
N LYS A 48 20.78 -15.39 -15.44
CA LYS A 48 21.58 -16.59 -15.27
C LYS A 48 20.66 -17.70 -14.77
N GLU A 49 20.81 -18.90 -15.32
CA GLU A 49 20.20 -20.08 -14.69
C GLU A 49 20.95 -20.39 -13.40
N LEU A 50 20.21 -20.70 -12.35
CA LEU A 50 20.80 -21.14 -11.09
C LEU A 50 21.42 -22.52 -11.30
N THR A 51 22.74 -22.61 -11.20
CA THR A 51 23.47 -23.88 -11.22
C THR A 51 23.53 -24.52 -9.85
N VAL A 52 23.45 -23.72 -8.78
CA VAL A 52 23.43 -24.13 -7.39
C VAL A 52 22.29 -23.40 -6.68
N TYR A 53 21.50 -24.16 -5.94
CA TYR A 53 20.40 -23.61 -5.13
C TYR A 53 20.91 -23.37 -3.70
N PRO A 54 21.08 -22.11 -3.27
CA PRO A 54 21.47 -21.80 -1.90
C PRO A 54 20.35 -22.13 -0.91
N ASP A 55 20.73 -22.45 0.34
CA ASP A 55 19.75 -22.61 1.41
C ASP A 55 19.06 -21.29 1.71
N ILE A 56 17.72 -21.33 1.84
CA ILE A 56 16.88 -20.19 2.17
C ILE A 56 16.10 -20.45 3.45
N SER A 57 15.87 -19.38 4.22
CA SER A 57 15.01 -19.41 5.40
C SER A 57 13.75 -18.60 5.16
N LEU A 58 12.61 -19.28 5.18
CA LEU A 58 11.29 -18.62 5.15
C LEU A 58 10.83 -18.36 6.58
N ILE A 59 10.40 -17.15 6.87
CA ILE A 59 9.87 -16.76 8.17
C ILE A 59 8.39 -16.43 8.02
N ILE A 60 7.55 -17.15 8.74
CA ILE A 60 6.08 -17.05 8.70
C ILE A 60 5.57 -16.74 10.11
N PRO A 61 5.29 -15.48 10.44
CA PRO A 61 4.57 -15.14 11.67
C PRO A 61 3.15 -15.70 11.61
N VAL A 62 2.76 -16.47 12.63
CA VAL A 62 1.45 -17.14 12.71
C VAL A 62 0.62 -16.50 13.84
N TYR A 63 -0.55 -15.99 13.50
CA TYR A 63 -1.49 -15.44 14.46
C TYR A 63 -2.93 -15.74 14.05
N ASN A 64 -3.57 -16.72 14.69
CA ASN A 64 -4.92 -17.17 14.37
C ASN A 64 -5.09 -17.48 12.88
N SER A 65 -4.24 -18.39 12.36
CA SER A 65 -4.13 -18.69 10.93
C SER A 65 -4.61 -20.11 10.59
N GLN A 66 -5.40 -20.77 11.43
CA GLN A 66 -5.82 -22.16 11.23
C GLN A 66 -6.48 -22.40 9.86
N ASP A 67 -7.19 -21.40 9.31
CA ASP A 67 -7.95 -21.54 8.07
C ASP A 67 -7.08 -21.31 6.80
N THR A 68 -5.92 -20.65 6.95
CA THR A 68 -5.07 -20.25 5.82
C THR A 68 -3.71 -20.93 5.78
N LEU A 69 -3.17 -21.30 6.94
CA LEU A 69 -1.81 -21.79 7.10
C LEU A 69 -1.51 -23.03 6.26
N TYR A 70 -2.46 -23.97 6.16
CA TYR A 70 -2.28 -25.17 5.34
C TYR A 70 -2.02 -24.81 3.88
N GLN A 71 -2.83 -23.94 3.31
CA GLN A 71 -2.71 -23.53 1.91
C GLN A 71 -1.42 -22.72 1.67
N CYS A 72 -1.02 -21.91 2.63
CA CYS A 72 0.25 -21.19 2.59
C CYS A 72 1.43 -22.16 2.51
N ILE A 73 1.53 -23.15 3.42
CA ILE A 73 2.60 -24.16 3.44
C ILE A 73 2.54 -25.03 2.18
N GLU A 74 1.36 -25.46 1.74
CA GLU A 74 1.20 -26.25 0.51
C GLU A 74 1.71 -25.47 -0.71
N SER A 75 1.50 -24.16 -0.77
CA SER A 75 2.02 -23.32 -1.86
C SER A 75 3.54 -23.25 -1.88
N ILE A 76 4.19 -23.27 -0.70
CA ILE A 76 5.64 -23.35 -0.57
C ILE A 76 6.15 -24.71 -1.06
N HIS A 77 5.52 -25.81 -0.61
CA HIS A 77 5.85 -27.15 -1.05
C HIS A 77 5.76 -27.34 -2.58
N LYS A 78 4.74 -26.72 -3.20
CA LYS A 78 4.52 -26.74 -4.65
C LYS A 78 5.44 -25.80 -5.44
N SER A 79 6.30 -25.04 -4.76
CA SER A 79 7.21 -24.13 -5.45
C SER A 79 8.23 -24.92 -6.30
N SER A 80 8.75 -24.27 -7.34
CA SER A 80 9.81 -24.86 -8.18
C SER A 80 11.20 -24.79 -7.53
N TYR A 81 11.32 -24.20 -6.35
CA TYR A 81 12.57 -24.23 -5.57
C TYR A 81 12.71 -25.56 -4.85
N PRO A 82 13.91 -26.20 -4.79
CA PRO A 82 14.10 -27.49 -4.13
C PRO A 82 13.69 -27.43 -2.65
N ASN A 83 12.79 -28.31 -2.23
CA ASN A 83 12.23 -28.31 -0.88
C ASN A 83 13.26 -28.60 0.21
N ASP A 84 14.27 -29.45 -0.08
CA ASP A 84 15.39 -29.75 0.80
C ASP A 84 16.32 -28.57 1.07
N ARG A 85 16.19 -27.48 0.28
CA ARG A 85 16.90 -26.20 0.44
C ARG A 85 16.07 -25.12 1.13
N ILE A 86 14.84 -25.46 1.54
CA ILE A 86 13.92 -24.53 2.20
C ILE A 86 13.82 -24.90 3.68
N ARG A 87 14.12 -23.95 4.55
CA ARG A 87 13.85 -24.05 6.00
C ARG A 87 12.74 -23.08 6.36
N VAL A 88 11.64 -23.57 6.89
CA VAL A 88 10.45 -22.78 7.22
C VAL A 88 10.35 -22.60 8.73
N PHE A 89 10.43 -21.38 9.20
CA PHE A 89 10.23 -20.98 10.59
C PHE A 89 8.81 -20.44 10.77
N LEU A 90 7.94 -21.23 11.39
CA LEU A 90 6.60 -20.83 11.76
C LEU A 90 6.63 -20.29 13.18
N VAL A 91 6.36 -19.01 13.36
CA VAL A 91 6.49 -18.36 14.66
C VAL A 91 5.14 -17.95 15.19
N ASN A 92 4.64 -18.71 16.16
CA ASN A 92 3.40 -18.40 16.86
C ASN A 92 3.53 -17.07 17.62
N ASN A 93 2.68 -16.13 17.28
CA ASN A 93 2.61 -14.78 17.82
C ASN A 93 1.47 -14.68 18.87
N LYS A 94 1.40 -15.64 19.80
CA LYS A 94 0.33 -15.82 20.79
C LYS A 94 -1.05 -15.97 20.20
N GLY A 95 -1.18 -16.67 19.06
CA GLY A 95 -2.46 -17.14 18.53
C GLY A 95 -3.12 -18.13 19.50
N GLN A 96 -4.45 -18.15 19.51
CA GLN A 96 -5.27 -18.97 20.41
C GLN A 96 -6.11 -20.01 19.67
N ASP A 97 -5.88 -20.17 18.35
CA ASP A 97 -6.56 -21.11 17.50
C ASP A 97 -5.75 -22.43 17.33
N ASN A 98 -6.22 -23.31 16.45
CA ASN A 98 -5.60 -24.61 16.18
C ASN A 98 -4.49 -24.55 15.12
N SER A 99 -3.82 -23.40 14.92
CA SER A 99 -2.74 -23.28 13.93
C SER A 99 -1.58 -24.27 14.16
N PHE A 100 -1.32 -24.68 15.41
CA PHE A 100 -0.31 -25.69 15.72
C PHE A 100 -0.67 -27.08 15.16
N ASP A 101 -1.93 -27.48 15.24
CA ASP A 101 -2.41 -28.76 14.71
C ASP A 101 -2.28 -28.79 13.19
N VAL A 102 -2.57 -27.66 12.52
CA VAL A 102 -2.36 -27.48 11.08
C VAL A 102 -0.88 -27.62 10.71
N TYR A 103 0.02 -27.01 11.49
CA TYR A 103 1.47 -27.19 11.32
C TYR A 103 1.86 -28.67 11.44
N ALA A 104 1.39 -29.37 12.49
CA ALA A 104 1.70 -30.78 12.71
C ALA A 104 1.15 -31.68 11.58
N GLU A 105 0.02 -31.33 10.99
CA GLU A 105 -0.50 -32.01 9.79
C GLU A 105 0.41 -31.76 8.58
N CYS A 106 0.81 -30.52 8.32
CA CYS A 106 1.71 -30.17 7.23
C CYS A 106 3.07 -30.88 7.36
N GLN A 107 3.62 -30.96 8.57
CA GLN A 107 4.89 -31.65 8.83
C GLN A 107 4.83 -33.14 8.47
N ARG A 108 3.70 -33.78 8.69
CA ARG A 108 3.48 -35.18 8.29
C ARG A 108 3.29 -35.37 6.78
N LYS A 109 2.62 -34.38 6.14
CA LYS A 109 2.30 -34.45 4.70
C LYS A 109 3.45 -34.02 3.79
N PHE A 110 4.30 -33.11 4.25
CA PHE A 110 5.40 -32.54 3.46
C PHE A 110 6.74 -32.75 4.17
N PRO A 111 7.19 -34.01 4.34
CA PRO A 111 8.41 -34.34 5.09
C PRO A 111 9.69 -33.79 4.45
N GLU A 112 9.66 -33.40 3.16
CA GLU A 112 10.78 -32.79 2.45
C GLU A 112 11.00 -31.32 2.87
N LEU A 113 9.99 -30.65 3.42
CA LEU A 113 10.12 -29.30 3.96
C LEU A 113 10.63 -29.35 5.41
N HIS A 114 11.77 -28.73 5.64
CA HIS A 114 12.28 -28.57 6.99
C HIS A 114 11.52 -27.44 7.73
N MET A 115 10.49 -27.82 8.48
CA MET A 115 9.64 -26.89 9.20
C MET A 115 9.94 -26.90 10.70
N GLN A 116 10.03 -25.72 11.30
CA GLN A 116 10.22 -25.53 12.73
C GLN A 116 9.16 -24.60 13.30
N TRP A 117 8.47 -25.06 14.37
CA TRP A 117 7.55 -24.23 15.12
C TRP A 117 8.27 -23.54 16.28
N MET A 118 8.01 -22.25 16.46
CA MET A 118 8.60 -21.42 17.52
C MET A 118 7.48 -20.60 18.18
N ASN A 119 7.67 -20.20 19.44
CA ASN A 119 6.74 -19.32 20.14
C ASN A 119 7.42 -18.00 20.49
N ALA A 120 6.81 -16.89 20.11
CA ALA A 120 7.27 -15.55 20.42
C ALA A 120 6.27 -14.81 21.33
N GLU A 121 6.74 -13.74 21.96
CA GLU A 121 5.86 -12.76 22.57
C GLU A 121 5.02 -12.04 21.51
N GLN A 122 3.83 -11.55 21.90
CA GLN A 122 2.92 -10.88 20.97
C GLN A 122 3.58 -9.69 20.28
N GLY A 123 3.47 -9.64 18.95
CA GLY A 123 4.03 -8.63 18.06
C GLY A 123 4.73 -9.24 16.85
N LYS A 124 4.30 -8.90 15.63
CA LYS A 124 4.87 -9.46 14.38
C LYS A 124 6.39 -9.25 14.32
N SER A 125 6.88 -8.07 14.69
CA SER A 125 8.31 -7.77 14.76
C SER A 125 9.09 -8.73 15.67
N ARG A 126 8.51 -9.11 16.82
CA ARG A 126 9.14 -10.06 17.76
C ARG A 126 9.22 -11.45 17.16
N ALA A 127 8.17 -11.89 16.49
CA ALA A 127 8.18 -13.15 15.77
C ALA A 127 9.22 -13.18 14.65
N LEU A 128 9.30 -12.12 13.84
CA LEU A 128 10.29 -11.98 12.78
C LEU A 128 11.72 -11.98 13.36
N ASN A 129 11.97 -11.25 14.43
CA ASN A 129 13.29 -11.17 15.07
C ASN A 129 13.73 -12.53 15.64
N LEU A 130 12.83 -13.25 16.32
CA LEU A 130 13.13 -14.58 16.87
C LEU A 130 13.56 -15.55 15.77
N ALA A 131 12.82 -15.61 14.66
CA ALA A 131 13.18 -16.48 13.54
C ALA A 131 14.44 -16.02 12.81
N LEU A 132 14.66 -14.71 12.67
CA LEU A 132 15.84 -14.17 12.03
C LEU A 132 17.14 -14.60 12.78
N TYR A 133 17.13 -14.59 14.11
CA TYR A 133 18.25 -15.08 14.92
C TYR A 133 18.53 -16.57 14.71
N ASN A 134 17.49 -17.37 14.54
CA ASN A 134 17.61 -18.82 14.39
C ASN A 134 17.77 -19.26 12.92
N SER A 135 17.66 -18.35 11.96
CA SER A 135 17.77 -18.66 10.55
C SER A 135 19.22 -18.94 10.14
N GLU A 136 19.42 -19.89 9.22
CA GLU A 136 20.75 -20.28 8.72
C GLU A 136 20.92 -20.02 7.22
N GLY A 137 19.83 -19.89 6.47
CA GLY A 137 19.86 -19.67 5.02
C GLY A 137 20.63 -18.44 4.58
N LYS A 138 21.22 -18.49 3.39
CA LYS A 138 21.88 -17.36 2.75
C LYS A 138 20.93 -16.17 2.55
N TYR A 139 19.66 -16.48 2.31
CA TYR A 139 18.58 -15.53 2.11
C TYR A 139 17.46 -15.74 3.15
N ILE A 140 16.96 -14.66 3.66
CA ILE A 140 15.82 -14.60 4.57
C ILE A 140 14.63 -14.07 3.80
N ILE A 141 13.52 -14.78 3.82
CA ILE A 141 12.30 -14.41 3.11
C ILE A 141 11.14 -14.40 4.11
N ASN A 142 10.49 -13.28 4.25
CA ASN A 142 9.28 -13.16 5.08
C ASN A 142 8.05 -13.44 4.23
N LEU A 143 7.13 -14.23 4.79
CA LEU A 143 5.82 -14.53 4.20
C LEU A 143 4.74 -14.35 5.26
N ASP A 144 3.62 -13.74 4.90
CA ASP A 144 2.42 -13.77 5.76
C ASP A 144 1.72 -15.13 5.64
N SER A 145 1.15 -15.62 6.76
CA SER A 145 0.53 -16.94 6.87
C SER A 145 -0.82 -17.08 6.17
N ASP A 146 -1.37 -15.97 5.67
CA ASP A 146 -2.67 -15.87 4.99
C ASP A 146 -2.56 -15.72 3.46
N GLY A 147 -1.37 -15.87 2.90
CA GLY A 147 -1.15 -15.73 1.47
C GLY A 147 -0.64 -16.99 0.78
N LEU A 148 -0.65 -16.96 -0.54
CA LEU A 148 -0.25 -18.06 -1.43
C LEU A 148 0.92 -17.64 -2.30
N LEU A 149 1.96 -18.47 -2.30
CA LEU A 149 3.15 -18.25 -3.10
C LEU A 149 2.93 -18.75 -4.54
N GLU A 150 3.27 -17.93 -5.55
CA GLU A 150 3.31 -18.39 -6.94
C GLU A 150 4.45 -19.40 -7.10
N LYS A 151 4.23 -20.44 -7.92
CA LYS A 151 5.12 -21.58 -8.09
C LYS A 151 6.58 -21.19 -8.33
N ASN A 152 6.86 -20.15 -9.12
CA ASN A 152 8.22 -19.73 -9.48
C ASN A 152 8.73 -18.53 -8.67
N ALA A 153 7.96 -18.04 -7.70
CA ALA A 153 8.29 -16.82 -6.99
C ALA A 153 9.64 -16.90 -6.26
N LEU A 154 9.91 -18.00 -5.55
CA LEU A 154 11.20 -18.20 -4.83
C LEU A 154 12.37 -18.27 -5.80
N ILE A 155 12.26 -19.08 -6.85
CA ILE A 155 13.36 -19.24 -7.80
C ILE A 155 13.66 -17.93 -8.53
N ASN A 156 12.61 -17.15 -8.89
CA ASN A 156 12.79 -15.85 -9.53
C ASN A 156 13.50 -14.87 -8.59
N MET A 157 13.11 -14.83 -7.32
CA MET A 157 13.69 -13.95 -6.31
C MET A 157 15.16 -14.30 -6.04
N ILE A 158 15.46 -15.58 -5.86
CA ILE A 158 16.84 -16.03 -5.62
C ILE A 158 17.71 -15.83 -6.87
N THR A 159 17.17 -16.11 -8.06
CA THR A 159 17.87 -15.82 -9.32
C THR A 159 18.23 -14.34 -9.45
N ARG A 160 17.36 -13.43 -9.00
CA ARG A 160 17.61 -11.98 -8.99
C ARG A 160 18.78 -11.64 -8.08
N PHE A 161 18.81 -12.16 -6.85
CA PHE A 161 19.93 -11.99 -5.92
C PHE A 161 21.25 -12.56 -6.44
N GLU A 162 21.24 -13.74 -7.05
CA GLU A 162 22.48 -14.35 -7.56
C GLU A 162 22.97 -13.68 -8.86
N THR A 163 22.07 -13.03 -9.60
CA THR A 163 22.44 -12.27 -10.79
C THR A 163 23.00 -10.88 -10.46
N ASP A 164 22.47 -10.26 -9.40
CA ASP A 164 22.88 -8.94 -8.91
C ASP A 164 23.42 -9.07 -7.48
N THR A 165 24.75 -9.14 -7.38
CA THR A 165 25.44 -9.35 -6.11
C THR A 165 25.36 -8.16 -5.15
N ASP A 166 25.10 -6.97 -5.68
CA ASP A 166 24.98 -5.72 -4.92
C ASP A 166 23.56 -5.51 -4.38
N LEU A 167 22.61 -6.35 -4.79
CA LEU A 167 21.25 -6.30 -4.30
C LEU A 167 21.15 -7.04 -2.97
N ASN A 168 20.71 -6.35 -1.92
CA ASN A 168 20.65 -6.86 -0.55
C ASN A 168 19.23 -7.03 -0.01
N CYS A 169 18.25 -6.35 -0.58
CA CYS A 169 16.85 -6.49 -0.21
C CYS A 169 15.91 -6.25 -1.39
N MET A 170 14.79 -6.99 -1.42
CA MET A 170 13.75 -6.81 -2.41
C MET A 170 12.38 -7.27 -1.89
N THR A 171 11.33 -6.85 -2.55
CA THR A 171 9.97 -7.36 -2.32
C THR A 171 9.42 -8.03 -3.56
N GLY A 172 8.57 -9.02 -3.38
CA GLY A 172 7.74 -9.55 -4.46
C GLY A 172 6.54 -8.63 -4.78
N ALA A 173 5.78 -8.99 -5.79
CA ALA A 173 4.55 -8.33 -6.16
C ALA A 173 3.35 -9.02 -5.50
N ILE A 174 2.53 -8.24 -4.80
CA ILE A 174 1.34 -8.71 -4.09
C ILE A 174 0.11 -8.52 -4.98
N LEU A 175 -0.70 -9.57 -5.12
CA LEU A 175 -1.97 -9.56 -5.85
C LEU A 175 -3.04 -10.25 -5.02
N THR A 176 -4.31 -10.05 -5.35
CA THR A 176 -5.40 -10.77 -4.70
C THR A 176 -5.72 -12.06 -5.44
N VAL A 177 -6.19 -13.09 -4.71
CA VAL A 177 -6.59 -14.40 -5.24
C VAL A 177 -7.84 -14.25 -6.11
N THR A 178 -7.70 -14.43 -7.43
CA THR A 178 -8.80 -14.25 -8.39
C THR A 178 -9.93 -15.25 -8.21
N GLU A 179 -9.62 -16.49 -7.79
CA GLU A 179 -10.60 -17.54 -7.50
C GLU A 179 -11.51 -17.16 -6.33
N GLN A 180 -10.97 -16.49 -5.32
CA GLN A 180 -11.76 -16.00 -4.19
C GLN A 180 -12.70 -14.89 -4.64
N ILE A 181 -12.27 -13.97 -5.52
CA ILE A 181 -13.12 -12.92 -6.05
C ILE A 181 -14.34 -13.51 -6.78
N LYS A 182 -14.15 -14.61 -7.55
CA LYS A 182 -15.24 -15.28 -8.29
C LYS A 182 -16.31 -15.88 -7.37
N LYS A 183 -15.97 -16.26 -6.13
CA LYS A 183 -16.91 -16.86 -5.15
C LYS A 183 -17.92 -15.85 -4.60
N TYR A 184 -17.61 -14.55 -4.60
CA TYR A 184 -18.51 -13.53 -4.07
C TYR A 184 -19.75 -13.38 -4.95
N LYS A 185 -20.94 -13.37 -4.31
CA LYS A 185 -22.22 -13.17 -4.97
C LYS A 185 -22.59 -11.68 -5.00
N GLY A 186 -23.21 -11.25 -6.09
CA GLY A 186 -23.66 -9.87 -6.27
C GLY A 186 -22.64 -8.98 -7.00
N PHE A 187 -23.16 -7.94 -7.66
CA PHE A 187 -22.34 -7.03 -8.49
C PHE A 187 -21.38 -6.17 -7.65
N PHE A 188 -21.91 -5.46 -6.65
CA PHE A 188 -21.09 -4.52 -5.86
C PHE A 188 -19.98 -5.18 -5.04
N PRO A 189 -20.22 -6.30 -4.31
CA PRO A 189 -19.15 -7.00 -3.62
C PRO A 189 -18.04 -7.50 -4.54
N ARG A 190 -18.40 -7.99 -5.74
CA ARG A 190 -17.43 -8.42 -6.74
C ARG A 190 -16.70 -7.24 -7.38
N LEU A 191 -17.41 -6.13 -7.63
CA LEU A 191 -16.81 -4.90 -8.18
C LEU A 191 -15.73 -4.34 -7.25
N LEU A 192 -16.01 -4.22 -5.94
CA LEU A 192 -15.04 -3.73 -4.95
C LEU A 192 -13.72 -4.51 -5.02
N ARG A 193 -13.81 -5.84 -5.07
CA ARG A 193 -12.64 -6.73 -5.10
C ARG A 193 -11.90 -6.71 -6.44
N ASN A 194 -12.63 -6.56 -7.54
CA ASN A 194 -12.02 -6.37 -8.85
C ASN A 194 -11.27 -5.03 -8.93
N LEU A 195 -11.80 -3.98 -8.34
CA LEU A 195 -11.12 -2.67 -8.26
C LEU A 195 -9.88 -2.75 -7.37
N GLU A 196 -9.94 -3.45 -6.24
CA GLU A 196 -8.78 -3.73 -5.40
C GLU A 196 -7.71 -4.53 -6.14
N PHE A 197 -8.09 -5.60 -6.85
CA PHE A 197 -7.17 -6.39 -7.67
C PHE A 197 -6.47 -5.54 -8.74
N MET A 198 -7.23 -4.67 -9.40
CA MET A 198 -6.68 -3.74 -10.40
C MET A 198 -5.74 -2.70 -9.75
N GLU A 199 -6.12 -2.15 -8.60
CA GLU A 199 -5.26 -1.23 -7.84
C GLU A 199 -3.95 -1.93 -7.43
N TYR A 200 -4.02 -3.17 -6.93
CA TYR A 200 -2.84 -3.94 -6.53
C TYR A 200 -1.90 -4.19 -7.72
N ALA A 201 -2.44 -4.59 -8.87
CA ALA A 201 -1.64 -4.80 -10.07
C ALA A 201 -0.98 -3.50 -10.55
N GLN A 202 -1.67 -2.36 -10.46
CA GLN A 202 -1.09 -1.07 -10.81
C GLN A 202 -0.06 -0.60 -9.78
N ALA A 203 -0.37 -0.68 -8.50
CA ALA A 203 0.48 -0.14 -7.43
C ALA A 203 1.69 -1.04 -7.13
N PHE A 204 1.45 -2.32 -6.87
CA PHE A 204 2.49 -3.23 -6.37
C PHE A 204 3.29 -3.92 -7.48
N LEU A 205 2.75 -3.97 -8.68
CA LEU A 205 3.48 -4.54 -9.81
C LEU A 205 4.06 -3.43 -10.71
N ALA A 206 3.21 -2.63 -11.38
CA ALA A 206 3.71 -1.63 -12.32
C ALA A 206 4.35 -0.40 -11.62
N GLY A 207 3.68 0.18 -10.64
CA GLY A 207 4.14 1.38 -9.94
C GLY A 207 5.41 1.15 -9.13
N ARG A 208 5.47 0.06 -8.36
CA ARG A 208 6.69 -0.28 -7.59
C ARG A 208 7.86 -0.68 -8.50
N SER A 209 7.61 -1.30 -9.66
CA SER A 209 8.68 -1.59 -10.61
C SER A 209 9.29 -0.30 -11.18
N TYR A 210 8.47 0.72 -11.43
CA TYR A 210 8.95 2.05 -11.79
C TYR A 210 9.75 2.70 -10.65
N ALA A 211 9.22 2.66 -9.43
CA ALA A 211 9.90 3.17 -8.24
C ALA A 211 11.24 2.47 -7.98
N SER A 212 11.33 1.17 -8.27
CA SER A 212 12.56 0.36 -8.18
C SER A 212 13.65 0.91 -9.11
N GLU A 213 13.33 1.22 -10.36
CA GLU A 213 14.29 1.78 -11.33
C GLU A 213 14.78 3.17 -10.92
N LEU A 214 13.98 3.94 -10.18
CA LEU A 214 14.35 5.25 -9.64
C LEU A 214 14.99 5.17 -8.24
N ASN A 215 15.23 3.97 -7.72
CA ASN A 215 15.65 3.75 -6.33
C ASN A 215 14.74 4.50 -5.33
N SER A 216 13.43 4.51 -5.55
CA SER A 216 12.44 5.25 -4.76
C SER A 216 11.36 4.36 -4.14
N VAL A 217 11.57 3.03 -4.10
CA VAL A 217 10.68 2.13 -3.37
C VAL A 217 10.71 2.49 -1.88
N TYR A 218 9.60 2.95 -1.33
CA TYR A 218 9.56 3.47 0.04
C TYR A 218 9.29 2.39 1.10
N THR A 219 8.70 1.24 0.70
CA THR A 219 8.44 0.13 1.59
C THR A 219 8.53 -1.21 0.87
N LEU A 220 9.21 -2.16 1.48
CA LEU A 220 9.08 -3.58 1.18
C LEU A 220 7.69 -4.06 1.63
N SER A 221 7.14 -5.08 1.00
CA SER A 221 5.87 -5.65 1.47
C SER A 221 6.11 -6.54 2.68
N GLY A 222 5.43 -6.29 3.79
CA GLY A 222 5.46 -7.18 4.95
C GLY A 222 4.94 -8.58 4.67
N ALA A 223 4.11 -8.74 3.62
CA ALA A 223 3.57 -10.02 3.21
C ALA A 223 4.55 -10.88 2.38
N PHE A 224 5.48 -10.25 1.65
CA PHE A 224 6.48 -10.97 0.86
C PHE A 224 7.70 -10.10 0.59
N SER A 225 8.73 -10.25 1.40
CA SER A 225 10.00 -9.54 1.27
C SER A 225 11.19 -10.48 1.49
N ALA A 226 12.31 -10.15 0.89
CA ALA A 226 13.52 -10.97 0.96
C ALA A 226 14.77 -10.12 1.18
N PHE A 227 15.72 -10.70 1.91
CA PHE A 227 16.97 -10.06 2.30
C PHE A 227 18.15 -11.04 2.16
N ARG A 228 19.33 -10.52 1.82
CA ARG A 228 20.56 -11.25 2.16
C ARG A 228 20.72 -11.26 3.67
N LYS A 229 20.94 -12.44 4.26
CA LYS A 229 21.11 -12.56 5.71
C LYS A 229 22.20 -11.62 6.23
N SER A 230 23.34 -11.53 5.54
CA SER A 230 24.45 -10.66 5.92
C SER A 230 24.08 -9.17 5.98
N ALA A 231 23.13 -8.73 5.17
CA ALA A 231 22.66 -7.33 5.16
C ALA A 231 21.61 -7.06 6.23
N VAL A 232 20.59 -7.93 6.36
CA VAL A 232 19.56 -7.72 7.38
C VAL A 232 20.09 -7.82 8.81
N LEU A 233 21.12 -8.63 9.07
CA LEU A 233 21.77 -8.71 10.37
C LEU A 233 22.62 -7.46 10.72
N LYS A 234 22.99 -6.63 9.75
CA LYS A 234 23.62 -5.31 10.00
C LYS A 234 22.61 -4.24 10.36
N SER A 235 21.31 -4.49 10.14
CA SER A 235 20.24 -3.58 10.56
C SER A 235 20.02 -3.69 12.07
N TRP A 236 19.20 -2.79 12.61
CA TRP A 236 18.71 -2.91 14.01
C TRP A 236 17.53 -3.85 14.10
N MET A 237 17.38 -4.76 13.14
CA MET A 237 16.31 -5.72 13.03
C MET A 237 14.92 -5.06 12.92
N TYR A 238 13.86 -5.83 13.15
CA TYR A 238 12.49 -5.30 13.12
C TYR A 238 12.16 -4.54 14.40
N ASN A 239 11.83 -3.27 14.27
CA ASN A 239 11.44 -2.44 15.41
C ASN A 239 10.11 -2.93 15.99
N THR A 240 10.07 -3.07 17.32
CA THR A 240 8.89 -3.54 18.07
C THR A 240 7.93 -2.42 18.47
N ASP A 241 8.34 -1.17 18.28
CA ASP A 241 7.60 0.02 18.74
C ASP A 241 6.74 0.64 17.62
N THR A 242 6.76 0.04 16.43
CA THR A 242 5.92 0.47 15.29
C THR A 242 5.04 -0.66 14.80
N ILE A 243 3.89 -0.30 14.20
CA ILE A 243 2.98 -1.23 13.53
C ILE A 243 3.34 -1.47 12.05
N CYS A 244 4.33 -0.75 11.53
CA CYS A 244 4.82 -0.86 10.14
C CYS A 244 6.30 -1.26 10.14
N GLU A 245 6.56 -2.45 10.64
CA GLU A 245 7.89 -3.06 10.72
C GLU A 245 8.56 -3.17 9.34
N ASP A 246 7.79 -3.41 8.30
CA ASP A 246 8.23 -3.51 6.92
C ASP A 246 8.73 -2.18 6.35
N THR A 247 8.01 -1.11 6.61
CA THR A 247 8.44 0.25 6.24
C THR A 247 9.67 0.66 7.04
N HIS A 248 9.69 0.35 8.34
CA HIS A 248 10.81 0.70 9.21
C HIS A 248 12.10 -0.01 8.80
N ILE A 249 12.06 -1.33 8.52
CA ILE A 249 13.25 -2.07 8.04
C ILE A 249 13.69 -1.56 6.66
N THR A 250 12.75 -1.17 5.79
CA THR A 250 13.06 -0.58 4.49
C THR A 250 13.85 0.71 4.64
N PHE A 251 13.44 1.58 5.57
CA PHE A 251 14.16 2.83 5.88
C PHE A 251 15.55 2.57 6.47
N GLN A 252 15.71 1.55 7.33
CA GLN A 252 17.03 1.17 7.82
C GLN A 252 17.94 0.72 6.68
N MET A 253 17.48 -0.17 5.81
CA MET A 253 18.25 -0.65 4.66
C MET A 253 18.68 0.51 3.78
N ARG A 254 17.75 1.41 3.45
CA ARG A 254 17.99 2.52 2.52
C ARG A 254 18.86 3.63 3.12
N TYR A 255 18.59 4.06 4.37
CA TYR A 255 19.14 5.31 4.90
C TYR A 255 20.28 5.14 5.87
N ARG A 256 20.41 3.96 6.46
CA ARG A 256 21.53 3.65 7.34
C ARG A 256 22.59 2.80 6.66
N GLN A 257 22.18 1.96 5.72
CA GLN A 257 23.09 1.05 5.03
C GLN A 257 23.32 1.44 3.57
N ASP A 258 22.63 2.50 3.08
CA ASP A 258 22.69 2.98 1.69
C ASP A 258 22.36 1.87 0.66
N GLU A 259 21.47 0.95 1.05
CA GLU A 259 21.10 -0.19 0.23
C GLU A 259 20.02 0.17 -0.80
N ARG A 260 20.15 -0.41 -1.97
CA ARG A 260 19.14 -0.32 -3.01
C ARG A 260 17.99 -1.26 -2.70
N VAL A 261 16.74 -0.73 -2.75
CA VAL A 261 15.52 -1.49 -2.54
C VAL A 261 14.85 -1.75 -3.87
N GLU A 262 14.67 -3.02 -4.23
CA GLU A 262 14.07 -3.41 -5.52
C GLU A 262 12.76 -4.18 -5.37
N VAL A 263 12.07 -4.31 -6.51
CA VAL A 263 10.90 -5.16 -6.69
C VAL A 263 11.23 -6.28 -7.65
N CYS A 264 10.93 -7.52 -7.26
CA CYS A 264 10.97 -8.68 -8.12
C CYS A 264 9.58 -8.89 -8.71
N GLU A 265 9.34 -8.30 -9.88
CA GLU A 265 8.02 -8.27 -10.53
C GLU A 265 7.54 -9.64 -11.00
N ASP A 266 8.44 -10.60 -11.11
CA ASP A 266 8.15 -11.99 -11.48
C ASP A 266 8.09 -12.95 -10.27
N ALA A 267 8.14 -12.40 -9.06
CA ALA A 267 7.87 -13.12 -7.82
C ALA A 267 6.50 -12.70 -7.26
N LEU A 268 5.46 -13.48 -7.57
CA LEU A 268 4.08 -13.15 -7.16
C LEU A 268 3.73 -13.83 -5.84
N PHE A 269 2.98 -13.11 -5.02
CA PHE A 269 2.36 -13.59 -3.81
C PHE A 269 0.89 -13.14 -3.77
N PHE A 270 -0.02 -14.05 -3.48
CA PHE A 270 -1.44 -13.81 -3.54
C PHE A 270 -2.03 -13.75 -2.14
N VAL A 271 -2.81 -12.73 -1.88
CA VAL A 271 -3.53 -12.53 -0.62
C VAL A 271 -5.03 -12.59 -0.86
N ASP A 272 -5.81 -12.90 0.16
CA ASP A 272 -7.26 -12.87 0.03
C ASP A 272 -7.77 -11.45 -0.26
N PRO A 273 -8.80 -11.32 -1.12
CA PRO A 273 -9.40 -10.04 -1.41
C PRO A 273 -10.11 -9.48 -0.18
N ILE A 274 -10.18 -8.16 -0.08
CA ILE A 274 -10.79 -7.48 1.05
C ILE A 274 -12.23 -7.94 1.30
N GLU A 275 -12.59 -8.19 2.55
CA GLU A 275 -13.91 -8.72 2.92
C GLU A 275 -15.03 -7.70 2.69
N ASP A 276 -14.81 -6.45 3.11
CA ASP A 276 -15.78 -5.36 3.02
C ASP A 276 -15.12 -3.97 3.06
N VAL A 277 -15.94 -2.94 2.98
CA VAL A 277 -15.48 -1.54 3.01
C VAL A 277 -14.88 -1.16 4.36
N ASN A 278 -15.35 -1.72 5.49
CA ASN A 278 -14.79 -1.45 6.81
C ASN A 278 -13.36 -2.01 6.94
N LYS A 279 -13.13 -3.21 6.41
CA LYS A 279 -11.79 -3.81 6.35
C LYS A 279 -10.87 -3.01 5.44
N LEU A 280 -11.36 -2.56 4.28
CA LEU A 280 -10.61 -1.66 3.39
C LEU A 280 -10.21 -0.37 4.14
N TYR A 281 -11.16 0.23 4.85
CA TYR A 281 -10.96 1.45 5.62
C TYR A 281 -9.86 1.28 6.68
N THR A 282 -9.98 0.27 7.53
CA THR A 282 -9.01 0.01 8.59
C THR A 282 -7.62 -0.35 8.06
N GLN A 283 -7.55 -1.13 6.97
CA GLN A 283 -6.30 -1.52 6.32
C GLN A 283 -5.56 -0.29 5.75
N ARG A 284 -6.24 0.54 4.96
CA ARG A 284 -5.63 1.72 4.33
C ARG A 284 -5.25 2.80 5.35
N GLN A 285 -6.05 2.99 6.40
CA GLN A 285 -5.69 3.86 7.52
C GLN A 285 -4.43 3.37 8.23
N ARG A 286 -4.36 2.08 8.55
CA ARG A 286 -3.19 1.50 9.21
C ARG A 286 -1.92 1.73 8.38
N TRP A 287 -1.97 1.49 7.07
CA TRP A 287 -0.84 1.74 6.19
C TRP A 287 -0.42 3.20 6.19
N GLN A 288 -1.39 4.12 6.09
CA GLN A 288 -1.09 5.55 6.07
C GLN A 288 -0.49 6.04 7.39
N ARG A 289 -1.10 5.66 8.52
CA ARG A 289 -0.64 6.05 9.86
C ARG A 289 0.76 5.49 10.15
N GLY A 290 0.98 4.23 9.87
CA GLY A 290 2.29 3.59 10.10
C GLY A 290 3.39 4.18 9.22
N SER A 291 3.10 4.51 7.96
CA SER A 291 4.08 5.20 7.09
C SER A 291 4.47 6.57 7.64
N LEU A 292 3.51 7.33 8.19
CA LEU A 292 3.78 8.63 8.82
C LEU A 292 4.60 8.48 10.11
N GLU A 293 4.26 7.49 10.93
CA GLU A 293 5.00 7.18 12.17
C GLU A 293 6.47 6.87 11.87
N VAL A 294 6.72 5.97 10.93
CA VAL A 294 8.08 5.62 10.53
C VAL A 294 8.81 6.82 9.92
N ALA A 295 8.15 7.59 9.05
CA ALA A 295 8.76 8.80 8.50
C ALA A 295 9.19 9.76 9.61
N LYS A 296 8.37 9.95 10.66
CA LYS A 296 8.70 10.77 11.83
C LYS A 296 9.90 10.24 12.61
N MET A 297 10.05 8.91 12.74
CA MET A 297 11.20 8.30 13.43
C MET A 297 12.53 8.57 12.73
N PHE A 298 12.52 8.75 11.40
CA PHE A 298 13.70 9.00 10.59
C PHE A 298 13.88 10.49 10.20
N MET A 299 12.94 11.36 10.60
CA MET A 299 13.12 12.81 10.39
C MET A 299 14.26 13.34 11.23
N ASP A 300 15.16 14.05 10.57
CA ASP A 300 16.24 14.77 11.23
C ASP A 300 15.63 15.93 12.05
N LYS A 301 16.06 16.09 13.32
CA LYS A 301 15.56 17.16 14.21
C LYS A 301 15.87 18.57 13.69
N ASP A 302 16.89 18.69 12.82
CA ASP A 302 17.35 19.95 12.20
C ASP A 302 16.86 20.10 10.75
N PHE A 303 15.59 19.79 10.47
CA PHE A 303 15.00 19.93 9.14
C PHE A 303 15.18 21.34 8.58
N LYS A 304 15.97 21.44 7.51
CA LYS A 304 16.17 22.72 6.78
C LYS A 304 15.35 22.72 5.51
N LEU A 305 14.62 23.79 5.28
CA LEU A 305 13.74 23.94 4.11
C LEU A 305 14.48 23.72 2.78
N LYS A 306 15.79 24.04 2.72
CA LYS A 306 16.62 23.80 1.53
C LYS A 306 16.85 22.32 1.24
N ASN A 307 16.66 21.43 2.21
CA ASN A 307 16.79 19.99 2.07
C ASN A 307 15.43 19.30 1.76
N PHE A 308 14.37 20.08 1.57
CA PHE A 308 13.01 19.60 1.36
C PHE A 308 12.90 18.55 0.25
N ILE A 309 13.59 18.75 -0.88
CA ILE A 309 13.56 17.81 -2.02
C ILE A 309 14.48 16.62 -1.81
N SER A 310 15.55 16.77 -1.02
CA SER A 310 16.51 15.69 -0.76
C SER A 310 16.14 14.82 0.43
N ASP A 311 15.33 15.37 1.36
CA ASP A 311 14.92 14.65 2.56
C ASP A 311 14.01 13.47 2.21
N VAL A 312 14.31 12.37 2.85
CA VAL A 312 13.67 11.08 2.63
C VAL A 312 12.23 11.05 3.09
N SER A 313 12.01 11.59 4.29
CA SER A 313 10.70 11.62 4.89
C SER A 313 9.74 12.42 4.03
N VAL A 314 10.23 13.53 3.47
CA VAL A 314 9.48 14.36 2.53
C VAL A 314 9.25 13.62 1.22
N LYS A 315 10.27 12.93 0.68
CA LYS A 315 10.08 12.10 -0.52
C LYS A 315 9.03 11.02 -0.29
N THR A 316 9.06 10.33 0.85
CA THR A 316 8.06 9.30 1.18
C THR A 316 6.66 9.88 1.28
N LEU A 317 6.50 11.06 1.86
CA LEU A 317 5.19 11.72 1.98
C LEU A 317 4.68 12.29 0.66
N LEU A 318 5.58 12.85 -0.17
CA LEU A 318 5.22 13.44 -1.46
C LEU A 318 5.07 12.41 -2.58
N TYR A 319 5.91 11.39 -2.58
CA TYR A 319 6.01 10.40 -3.66
C TYR A 319 5.50 9.02 -3.24
N ASP A 320 4.64 8.96 -2.22
CA ASP A 320 3.89 7.73 -2.03
C ASP A 320 3.12 7.43 -3.35
N HIS A 321 2.91 6.15 -3.62
CA HIS A 321 2.27 5.69 -4.86
C HIS A 321 0.88 6.27 -5.14
N THR A 322 0.30 7.02 -4.19
CA THR A 322 -1.03 7.64 -4.31
C THR A 322 -0.97 9.17 -4.39
N PHE A 323 0.19 9.77 -4.21
CA PHE A 323 0.34 11.23 -4.12
C PHE A 323 -0.72 11.88 -3.21
N ALA A 324 -0.99 11.26 -2.06
CA ALA A 324 -2.10 11.64 -1.18
C ALA A 324 -2.02 13.11 -0.74
N PHE A 325 -0.85 13.59 -0.31
CA PHE A 325 -0.68 14.97 0.11
C PHE A 325 -0.82 15.99 -1.02
N PRO A 326 -0.14 15.86 -2.16
CA PRO A 326 -0.34 16.76 -3.29
C PRO A 326 -1.79 16.80 -3.77
N ARG A 327 -2.47 15.66 -3.83
CA ARG A 327 -3.91 15.61 -4.19
C ARG A 327 -4.79 16.33 -3.18
N MET A 328 -4.52 16.17 -1.88
CA MET A 328 -5.25 16.88 -0.83
C MET A 328 -5.14 18.40 -1.00
N ILE A 329 -3.91 18.91 -1.17
CA ILE A 329 -3.67 20.33 -1.40
C ILE A 329 -4.43 20.81 -2.63
N TRP A 330 -4.39 20.05 -3.70
CA TRP A 330 -5.05 20.38 -4.96
C TRP A 330 -6.58 20.42 -4.82
N TYR A 331 -7.22 19.43 -4.16
CA TYR A 331 -8.66 19.44 -3.90
C TYR A 331 -9.09 20.60 -2.99
N LEU A 332 -8.32 20.87 -1.94
CA LEU A 332 -8.59 22.02 -1.06
C LEU A 332 -8.51 23.34 -1.83
N ALA A 333 -7.53 23.49 -2.70
CA ALA A 333 -7.38 24.68 -3.53
C ALA A 333 -8.55 24.84 -4.52
N LEU A 334 -9.09 23.76 -5.11
CA LEU A 334 -10.31 23.81 -5.93
C LEU A 334 -11.52 24.30 -5.13
N ILE A 335 -11.68 23.84 -3.89
CA ILE A 335 -12.74 24.29 -2.99
C ILE A 335 -12.56 25.79 -2.68
N CYS A 336 -11.35 26.24 -2.38
CA CYS A 336 -11.05 27.65 -2.15
C CYS A 336 -11.40 28.50 -3.38
N LEU A 337 -11.10 28.05 -4.59
CA LEU A 337 -11.47 28.76 -5.82
C LEU A 337 -13.00 28.91 -5.98
N MET A 338 -13.77 27.88 -5.59
CA MET A 338 -15.24 27.99 -5.58
C MET A 338 -15.72 29.04 -4.58
N VAL A 339 -15.14 29.07 -3.38
CA VAL A 339 -15.51 30.07 -2.33
C VAL A 339 -15.14 31.49 -2.75
N VAL A 340 -14.03 31.70 -3.44
CA VAL A 340 -13.56 32.99 -3.95
C VAL A 340 -14.39 33.47 -5.16
N GLY A 341 -15.35 32.69 -5.66
CA GLY A 341 -16.29 33.09 -6.69
C GLY A 341 -15.86 32.75 -8.13
N TYR A 342 -14.90 31.86 -8.31
CA TYR A 342 -14.58 31.35 -9.64
C TYR A 342 -15.74 30.51 -10.22
N SER A 343 -15.87 30.53 -11.55
CA SER A 343 -16.97 29.86 -12.24
C SER A 343 -16.99 28.33 -11.96
N GLY A 344 -18.07 27.87 -11.34
CA GLY A 344 -18.27 26.45 -11.07
C GLY A 344 -18.24 25.56 -12.34
N LYS A 345 -18.68 26.11 -13.49
CA LYS A 345 -18.61 25.42 -14.78
C LYS A 345 -17.16 25.10 -15.20
N VAL A 346 -16.25 26.05 -15.00
CA VAL A 346 -14.83 25.87 -15.35
C VAL A 346 -14.17 24.86 -14.39
N ILE A 347 -14.53 24.91 -13.11
CA ILE A 347 -14.03 23.95 -12.11
C ILE A 347 -14.48 22.52 -12.45
N ILE A 348 -15.76 22.33 -12.79
CA ILE A 348 -16.30 21.02 -13.18
C ILE A 348 -15.62 20.52 -14.47
N LEU A 349 -15.45 21.39 -15.47
CA LEU A 349 -14.76 21.03 -16.72
C LEU A 349 -13.30 20.60 -16.46
N SER A 350 -12.55 21.37 -15.66
CA SER A 350 -11.17 21.06 -15.31
C SER A 350 -11.09 19.71 -14.56
N THR A 351 -12.00 19.46 -13.62
CA THR A 351 -12.09 18.19 -12.90
C THR A 351 -12.38 17.04 -13.87
N GLY A 352 -13.29 17.22 -14.83
CA GLY A 352 -13.58 16.21 -15.86
C GLY A 352 -12.37 15.88 -16.73
N ILE A 353 -11.60 16.88 -17.15
CA ILE A 353 -10.36 16.69 -17.91
C ILE A 353 -9.35 15.86 -17.09
N ILE A 354 -9.21 16.15 -15.79
CA ILE A 354 -8.29 15.43 -14.93
C ILE A 354 -8.73 13.98 -14.73
N PHE A 355 -10.03 13.71 -14.58
CA PHE A 355 -10.54 12.34 -14.56
C PHE A 355 -10.25 11.60 -15.86
N ALA A 356 -10.40 12.25 -17.02
CA ALA A 356 -10.05 11.67 -18.30
C ALA A 356 -8.54 11.34 -18.38
N LEU A 357 -7.67 12.23 -17.87
CA LEU A 357 -6.24 11.97 -17.76
C LEU A 357 -5.93 10.77 -16.83
N TYR A 358 -6.61 10.64 -15.70
CA TYR A 358 -6.44 9.49 -14.81
C TYR A 358 -6.86 8.17 -15.46
N ILE A 359 -7.91 8.17 -16.28
CA ILE A 359 -8.30 6.99 -17.06
C ILE A 359 -7.20 6.63 -18.07
N LEU A 360 -6.65 7.63 -18.78
CA LEU A 360 -5.54 7.41 -19.71
C LEU A 360 -4.32 6.80 -19.01
N VAL A 361 -3.90 7.39 -17.89
CA VAL A 361 -2.82 6.86 -17.04
C VAL A 361 -3.14 5.45 -16.56
N GLY A 362 -4.38 5.21 -16.13
CA GLY A 362 -4.86 3.89 -15.74
C GLY A 362 -4.66 2.84 -16.83
N TYR A 363 -4.97 3.17 -18.09
CA TYR A 363 -4.72 2.27 -19.23
C TYR A 363 -3.23 2.05 -19.51
N MET A 364 -2.38 3.06 -19.32
CA MET A 364 -0.94 2.89 -19.44
C MET A 364 -0.39 1.89 -18.42
N TYR A 365 -0.81 2.04 -17.14
CA TYR A 365 -0.46 1.08 -16.09
C TYR A 365 -1.09 -0.30 -16.35
N PHE A 366 -2.30 -0.35 -16.89
CA PHE A 366 -2.96 -1.60 -17.26
C PHE A 366 -2.15 -2.38 -18.29
N ILE A 367 -1.67 -1.71 -19.33
CA ILE A 367 -0.80 -2.33 -20.36
C ILE A 367 0.50 -2.82 -19.73
N THR A 368 1.13 -1.99 -18.89
CA THR A 368 2.37 -2.33 -18.18
C THR A 368 2.18 -3.56 -17.29
N ALA A 369 1.17 -3.57 -16.43
CA ALA A 369 0.88 -4.68 -15.53
C ALA A 369 0.52 -5.96 -16.30
N SER A 370 -0.28 -5.84 -17.40
CA SER A 370 -0.61 -7.00 -18.26
C SER A 370 0.63 -7.64 -18.89
N HIS A 371 1.68 -6.84 -19.12
CA HIS A 371 2.95 -7.36 -19.62
C HIS A 371 3.71 -8.14 -18.55
N TYR A 372 3.80 -7.62 -17.32
CA TYR A 372 4.42 -8.33 -16.21
C TYR A 372 3.69 -9.64 -15.87
N LEU A 373 2.35 -9.64 -15.95
CA LEU A 373 1.51 -10.81 -15.71
C LEU A 373 1.63 -11.94 -16.76
N LYS A 374 2.48 -11.80 -17.79
CA LYS A 374 2.74 -12.89 -18.75
C LYS A 374 3.29 -14.16 -18.11
N ILE A 375 3.88 -14.07 -16.93
CA ILE A 375 4.41 -15.21 -16.18
C ILE A 375 3.30 -16.13 -15.65
N ASN A 376 2.11 -15.58 -15.37
CA ASN A 376 0.94 -16.34 -14.93
C ASN A 376 -0.24 -16.08 -15.88
N LYS A 377 -0.50 -17.06 -16.76
CA LYS A 377 -1.51 -16.92 -17.84
C LYS A 377 -2.93 -16.75 -17.31
N GLU A 378 -3.28 -17.42 -16.20
CA GLU A 378 -4.63 -17.39 -15.61
C GLU A 378 -4.92 -16.01 -15.02
N VAL A 379 -4.01 -15.52 -14.17
CA VAL A 379 -4.11 -14.17 -13.58
C VAL A 379 -4.13 -13.10 -14.66
N ARG A 380 -3.29 -13.23 -15.69
CA ARG A 380 -3.27 -12.31 -16.83
C ARG A 380 -4.58 -12.30 -17.60
N SER A 381 -5.15 -13.48 -17.88
CA SER A 381 -6.44 -13.59 -18.56
C SER A 381 -7.55 -12.92 -17.77
N TYR A 382 -7.59 -13.16 -16.44
CA TYR A 382 -8.51 -12.51 -15.55
C TYR A 382 -8.33 -10.98 -15.56
N TYR A 383 -7.10 -10.51 -15.45
CA TYR A 383 -6.76 -9.08 -15.49
C TYR A 383 -7.27 -8.41 -16.78
N ILE A 384 -6.98 -9.01 -17.93
CA ILE A 384 -7.38 -8.47 -19.24
C ILE A 384 -8.90 -8.49 -19.41
N SER A 385 -9.60 -9.53 -18.95
CA SER A 385 -11.07 -9.61 -19.07
C SER A 385 -11.81 -8.52 -18.28
N HIS A 386 -11.16 -7.94 -17.26
CA HIS A 386 -11.71 -6.88 -16.42
C HIS A 386 -11.21 -5.47 -16.79
N TRP A 387 -10.77 -5.27 -18.05
CA TRP A 387 -10.24 -3.98 -18.55
C TRP A 387 -11.15 -2.77 -18.28
N TRP A 388 -12.46 -2.99 -18.24
CA TRP A 388 -13.46 -1.95 -17.95
C TRP A 388 -13.37 -1.37 -16.53
N CYS A 389 -12.80 -2.13 -15.58
CA CYS A 389 -12.55 -1.63 -14.23
C CYS A 389 -11.61 -0.41 -14.22
N VAL A 390 -10.76 -0.27 -15.24
CA VAL A 390 -9.86 0.88 -15.37
C VAL A 390 -10.64 2.20 -15.45
N LEU A 391 -11.84 2.18 -16.05
CA LEU A 391 -12.72 3.36 -16.12
C LEU A 391 -13.23 3.79 -14.73
N LEU A 392 -13.36 2.85 -13.80
CA LEU A 392 -13.86 3.10 -12.44
C LEU A 392 -12.75 3.33 -11.42
N LEU A 393 -11.49 2.99 -11.75
CA LEU A 393 -10.35 3.16 -10.85
C LEU A 393 -10.16 4.60 -10.35
N PRO A 394 -10.35 5.68 -11.12
CA PRO A 394 -10.24 7.03 -10.60
C PRO A 394 -11.19 7.32 -9.45
N PHE A 395 -12.42 6.78 -9.50
CA PHE A 395 -13.41 6.91 -8.41
C PHE A 395 -13.03 6.08 -7.19
N PHE A 396 -12.57 4.86 -7.40
CA PHE A 396 -12.06 3.99 -6.33
C PHE A 396 -10.85 4.64 -5.65
N ASN A 397 -9.88 5.13 -6.41
CA ASN A 397 -8.71 5.82 -5.88
C ASN A 397 -9.07 7.11 -5.14
N LEU A 398 -10.12 7.82 -5.58
CA LEU A 398 -10.63 8.97 -4.86
C LEU A 398 -11.24 8.57 -3.50
N ALA A 399 -12.00 7.47 -3.44
CA ALA A 399 -12.51 6.95 -2.18
C ALA A 399 -11.37 6.52 -1.24
N VAL A 400 -10.37 5.78 -1.75
CA VAL A 400 -9.17 5.40 -1.00
C VAL A 400 -8.39 6.64 -0.53
N PHE A 401 -8.31 7.69 -1.35
CA PHE A 401 -7.71 8.95 -0.94
C PHE A 401 -8.39 9.55 0.30
N PHE A 402 -9.73 9.60 0.36
CA PHE A 402 -10.44 10.12 1.54
C PHE A 402 -10.22 9.23 2.77
N ILE A 403 -10.17 7.91 2.60
CA ILE A 403 -9.82 6.98 3.69
C ILE A 403 -8.41 7.28 4.23
N ARG A 404 -7.44 7.49 3.36
CA ARG A 404 -6.07 7.83 3.75
C ARG A 404 -5.96 9.21 4.40
N MET A 405 -6.74 10.18 3.91
CA MET A 405 -6.84 11.50 4.54
C MET A 405 -7.38 11.40 5.97
N ALA A 406 -8.42 10.59 6.21
CA ALA A 406 -8.88 10.30 7.57
C ALA A 406 -7.76 9.68 8.42
N GLY A 407 -6.95 8.77 7.86
CA GLY A 407 -5.78 8.22 8.53
C GLY A 407 -4.73 9.27 8.92
N ILE A 408 -4.50 10.27 8.05
CA ILE A 408 -3.60 11.39 8.34
C ILE A 408 -4.14 12.22 9.51
N ILE A 409 -5.43 12.58 9.48
CA ILE A 409 -6.07 13.37 10.55
C ILE A 409 -6.02 12.59 11.88
N ASN A 410 -6.35 11.31 11.87
CA ASN A 410 -6.33 10.47 13.05
C ASN A 410 -4.91 10.29 13.62
N SER A 411 -3.87 10.32 12.78
CA SER A 411 -2.48 10.23 13.23
C SER A 411 -2.00 11.46 14.04
N ILE A 412 -2.67 12.60 13.90
CA ILE A 412 -2.40 13.82 14.67
C ILE A 412 -2.95 13.68 16.10
N GLN A 413 -4.05 12.94 16.26
CA GLN A 413 -4.78 12.86 17.54
C GLN A 413 -4.38 11.66 18.39
N THR A 414 -3.94 10.57 17.78
CA THR A 414 -3.64 9.31 18.48
C THR A 414 -2.43 8.63 17.88
N ASP A 415 -1.64 7.95 18.72
CA ASP A 415 -0.56 7.09 18.26
C ASP A 415 -1.08 5.92 17.44
N SER A 416 -0.22 5.37 16.59
CA SER A 416 -0.56 4.23 15.75
C SER A 416 -0.82 2.98 16.60
N SER A 417 -1.91 2.28 16.31
CA SER A 417 -2.27 1.04 16.99
C SER A 417 -2.86 0.02 16.02
N TRP A 418 -2.76 -1.26 16.37
CA TRP A 418 -3.38 -2.35 15.60
C TRP A 418 -4.92 -2.27 15.59
N LYS A 419 -5.51 -1.71 16.65
CA LYS A 419 -6.97 -1.52 16.76
C LYS A 419 -7.32 -0.11 16.28
N THR A 420 -7.67 0.02 15.01
CA THR A 420 -8.26 1.24 14.45
C THR A 420 -9.78 1.13 14.44
N LYS A 421 -10.47 2.28 14.59
CA LYS A 421 -11.92 2.32 14.47
C LYS A 421 -12.35 1.97 13.04
N THR A 422 -13.50 1.33 12.91
CA THR A 422 -14.11 1.07 11.60
C THR A 422 -14.77 2.33 11.05
N LEU A 423 -15.00 2.38 9.73
CA LEU A 423 -15.73 3.48 9.09
C LEU A 423 -17.10 3.70 9.75
N THR A 424 -17.81 2.62 10.03
CA THR A 424 -19.13 2.65 10.69
C THR A 424 -19.05 3.28 12.08
N GLN A 425 -18.03 2.97 12.86
CA GLN A 425 -17.82 3.55 14.19
C GLN A 425 -17.48 5.05 14.11
N GLU A 426 -16.59 5.46 13.22
CA GLU A 426 -16.24 6.87 13.06
C GLU A 426 -17.42 7.69 12.52
N CYS A 427 -18.20 7.16 11.58
CA CYS A 427 -19.43 7.83 11.11
C CYS A 427 -20.47 7.98 12.23
N ALA A 428 -20.64 6.98 13.10
CA ALA A 428 -21.55 7.06 14.23
C ALA A 428 -21.11 8.11 15.26
N GLU A 429 -19.81 8.17 15.57
CA GLU A 429 -19.25 9.20 16.45
C GLU A 429 -19.41 10.60 15.86
N PHE A 430 -19.09 10.77 14.57
CA PHE A 430 -19.27 12.04 13.87
C PHE A 430 -20.73 12.51 13.90
N ALA A 431 -21.67 11.60 13.59
CA ALA A 431 -23.10 11.90 13.68
C ALA A 431 -23.52 12.31 15.10
N GLY A 432 -22.94 11.66 16.13
CA GLY A 432 -23.14 12.03 17.54
C GLY A 432 -22.65 13.42 17.88
N VAL A 433 -21.45 13.79 17.43
CA VAL A 433 -20.88 15.13 17.61
C VAL A 433 -21.71 16.19 16.90
N VAL A 434 -22.04 15.97 15.63
CA VAL A 434 -22.89 16.90 14.84
C VAL A 434 -24.24 17.10 15.53
N LYS A 435 -24.89 16.02 15.99
CA LYS A 435 -26.18 16.11 16.71
C LYS A 435 -26.04 16.89 18.02
N SER A 436 -24.94 16.69 18.77
CA SER A 436 -24.65 17.43 20.00
C SER A 436 -24.43 18.91 19.72
N ASP A 437 -23.67 19.25 18.71
CA ASP A 437 -23.36 20.65 18.35
C ASP A 437 -24.57 21.36 17.76
N LEU A 438 -25.37 20.68 16.94
CA LEU A 438 -26.65 21.22 16.48
C LEU A 438 -27.61 21.50 17.66
N LYS A 439 -27.64 20.61 18.67
CA LYS A 439 -28.42 20.82 19.89
C LYS A 439 -27.95 22.04 20.69
N LYS A 440 -26.63 22.27 20.76
CA LYS A 440 -26.07 23.48 21.39
C LYS A 440 -26.45 24.72 20.62
N VAL A 441 -26.35 24.72 19.29
CA VAL A 441 -26.69 25.83 18.41
C VAL A 441 -28.20 26.18 18.52
N THR A 442 -29.07 25.15 18.47
CA THR A 442 -30.52 25.35 18.66
C THR A 442 -30.84 25.93 20.05
N GLY A 443 -30.16 25.43 21.09
CA GLY A 443 -30.33 26.00 22.45
C GLY A 443 -29.85 27.47 22.59
N ILE A 444 -28.81 27.85 21.86
CA ILE A 444 -28.37 29.27 21.78
C ILE A 444 -29.41 30.13 21.04
N ILE A 445 -29.94 29.65 19.92
CA ILE A 445 -30.96 30.32 19.14
C ILE A 445 -32.25 30.52 19.97
N GLU A 446 -32.69 29.46 20.72
CA GLU A 446 -33.83 29.58 21.61
C GLU A 446 -33.60 30.58 22.73
N LYS A 447 -32.40 30.62 23.33
CA LYS A 447 -32.05 31.64 24.35
C LYS A 447 -32.08 33.07 23.77
N ILE A 448 -31.57 33.24 22.55
CA ILE A 448 -31.62 34.57 21.86
C ILE A 448 -33.06 34.93 21.57
N ARG A 449 -33.86 34.01 21.04
CA ARG A 449 -35.28 34.22 20.74
C ARG A 449 -36.09 34.60 22.01
N HIS A 450 -35.82 33.91 23.12
CA HIS A 450 -36.45 34.23 24.40
C HIS A 450 -36.06 35.62 24.92
N LYS A 451 -34.77 36.04 24.78
CA LYS A 451 -34.33 37.39 25.15
C LYS A 451 -34.97 38.48 24.28
N VAL A 452 -35.08 38.23 22.96
CA VAL A 452 -35.73 39.19 22.02
C VAL A 452 -37.21 39.31 22.33
N ASN A 453 -37.93 38.22 22.61
CA ASN A 453 -39.35 38.29 22.96
C ASN A 453 -39.60 38.99 24.30
N ILE A 454 -38.73 38.80 25.31
CA ILE A 454 -38.84 39.53 26.60
C ILE A 454 -38.61 41.03 26.37
N SER A 455 -37.69 41.43 25.50
CA SER A 455 -37.47 42.87 25.20
C SER A 455 -38.59 43.49 24.40
N ALA A 456 -39.34 42.74 23.59
CA ALA A 456 -40.53 43.20 22.89
C ALA A 456 -41.70 43.41 23.88
N ASP A 457 -41.96 42.49 24.80
CA ASP A 457 -43.03 42.60 25.82
C ASP A 457 -42.80 43.74 26.81
N VAL A 458 -41.54 44.17 27.03
CA VAL A 458 -41.22 45.32 27.90
C VAL A 458 -41.45 46.67 27.18
N ASN A 459 -41.29 46.73 25.87
CA ASN A 459 -41.56 47.93 25.08
C ASN A 459 -43.03 48.19 24.81
N ASP A 460 -43.89 47.15 24.79
CA ASP A 460 -45.33 47.30 24.64
C ASP A 460 -46.06 47.72 25.93
N ARG A 461 -45.34 47.81 27.06
CA ARG A 461 -45.90 48.26 28.37
C ARG A 461 -45.47 49.64 28.78
N LYS A 462 -44.82 50.41 27.90
CA LYS A 462 -44.54 51.83 28.08
C LYS A 462 -45.35 52.65 27.06
#